data_2e9ccde844c6e5505249e1ce8b5a4a48
#
_entry.id   2e9ccde844c6e5505249e1ce8b5a4a48
#
_cell.length_a   1.000
_cell.length_b   1.000
_cell.length_c   1.000
_cell.angle_alpha   90.00
_cell.angle_beta   90.00
_cell.angle_gamma   90.00
#
_symmetry.space_group_name_H-M   'P 1'
#
loop_
_entity.id
_entity.type
_entity.pdbx_description
1 polymer ?
#
loop_
_entity_poly.entity_id
_entity_poly.type
_entity_poly.pdbx_seq_one_letter_code
_entity_poly.pdbx_strand_id
1 'polypeptide(L)'
;SAFITGQSIAVSLPRRHIGLKPTALHDKVVAITGAAQGIGLAIATQFAAEGAKVIGIDRPGNPALESAMSALNGQALALDITSADAPQLIRDAAAKLGSGLDVLVNNAGITRDKRFKNMPPDYWQSALDVNLHAPYHLAETLAQNGLNDEGRIIFLSSISGIAGNAGQSNYALAKSALIGLTHALAPAMQNRRITVNAVAPGFIETPMTAAIPFMIREVARRFNALAQGGLPQDVAELVTFLARPEAGGVSGETIRVCGLNQIGR
;
A
#
# COMPACT_ATOMS: atom_id res chain seq x y z
N SER A 1 -7.55 11.50 -8.88
CA SER A 1 -7.84 12.15 -7.59
C SER A 1 -7.17 13.53 -7.49
N ALA A 2 -7.89 14.51 -6.95
CA ALA A 2 -7.37 15.86 -6.69
C ALA A 2 -6.28 15.86 -5.59
N PHE A 3 -6.18 14.80 -4.81
CA PHE A 3 -5.14 14.63 -3.79
C PHE A 3 -3.76 14.31 -4.36
N ILE A 4 -3.66 14.01 -5.67
CA ILE A 4 -2.40 13.81 -6.39
C ILE A 4 -2.14 15.08 -7.20
N THR A 5 -1.43 16.04 -6.61
CA THR A 5 -1.15 17.32 -7.26
C THR A 5 0.25 17.83 -6.91
N GLY A 6 0.80 18.67 -7.77
CA GLY A 6 2.08 19.35 -7.58
C GLY A 6 3.30 18.40 -7.57
N GLN A 7 3.24 17.29 -8.31
CA GLN A 7 4.32 16.30 -8.38
C GLN A 7 4.79 16.09 -9.82
N SER A 8 6.09 15.81 -9.97
CA SER A 8 6.66 15.26 -11.19
C SER A 8 6.82 13.76 -11.03
N ILE A 9 6.30 12.98 -11.99
CA ILE A 9 6.35 11.53 -11.98
C ILE A 9 7.17 11.11 -13.20
N ALA A 10 8.29 10.39 -12.98
CA ALA A 10 9.10 9.89 -14.06
C ALA A 10 8.48 8.63 -14.68
N VAL A 11 8.55 8.55 -16.01
CA VAL A 11 8.17 7.36 -16.77
C VAL A 11 9.45 6.74 -17.31
N SER A 12 9.98 5.75 -16.60
CA SER A 12 11.33 5.23 -16.77
C SER A 12 11.44 3.99 -17.65
N LEU A 13 10.35 3.27 -17.87
CA LEU A 13 10.36 2.05 -18.66
C LEU A 13 9.78 2.26 -20.06
N PRO A 14 10.38 1.64 -21.12
CA PRO A 14 9.83 1.70 -22.46
C PRO A 14 8.46 1.04 -22.50
N ARG A 15 7.48 1.73 -23.09
CA ARG A 15 6.09 1.26 -23.21
C ARG A 15 5.76 0.75 -24.59
N ARG A 16 5.00 -0.35 -24.64
CA ARG A 16 4.11 -0.57 -25.79
C ARG A 16 2.90 0.36 -25.65
N HIS A 17 2.49 1.00 -26.71
CA HIS A 17 1.27 1.80 -26.72
C HIS A 17 0.07 0.87 -26.52
N ILE A 18 -0.48 0.87 -25.30
CA ILE A 18 -1.66 0.09 -24.93
C ILE A 18 -2.78 1.09 -24.79
N GLY A 19 -3.82 0.97 -25.62
CA GLY A 19 -5.02 1.79 -25.45
C GLY A 19 -5.68 1.53 -24.08
N LEU A 20 -6.32 2.53 -23.50
CA LEU A 20 -7.07 2.39 -22.25
C LEU A 20 -8.15 1.31 -22.41
N LYS A 21 -8.12 0.28 -21.56
CA LYS A 21 -9.12 -0.79 -21.51
C LYS A 21 -9.95 -0.63 -20.23
N PRO A 22 -11.29 -0.56 -20.32
CA PRO A 22 -12.15 -0.43 -19.13
C PRO A 22 -12.01 -1.56 -18.10
N THR A 23 -11.55 -2.73 -18.53
CA THR A 23 -11.39 -3.95 -17.69
C THR A 23 -9.94 -4.42 -17.64
N ALA A 24 -9.00 -3.48 -17.52
CA ALA A 24 -7.56 -3.77 -17.55
C ALA A 24 -7.09 -4.73 -16.45
N LEU A 25 -7.83 -4.82 -15.34
CA LEU A 25 -7.51 -5.69 -14.20
C LEU A 25 -8.42 -6.92 -14.09
N HIS A 26 -9.26 -7.16 -15.10
CA HIS A 26 -10.11 -8.35 -15.14
C HIS A 26 -9.26 -9.62 -15.03
N ASP A 27 -9.67 -10.54 -14.16
CA ASP A 27 -9.01 -11.81 -13.83
C ASP A 27 -7.61 -11.69 -13.18
N LYS A 28 -7.09 -10.48 -12.93
CA LYS A 28 -5.84 -10.31 -12.21
C LYS A 28 -5.99 -10.71 -10.75
N VAL A 29 -5.05 -11.48 -10.23
CA VAL A 29 -5.01 -11.91 -8.83
C VAL A 29 -4.24 -10.88 -8.01
N VAL A 30 -4.91 -10.30 -7.01
CA VAL A 30 -4.39 -9.18 -6.21
C VAL A 30 -4.41 -9.54 -4.74
N ALA A 31 -3.26 -9.47 -4.06
CA ALA A 31 -3.15 -9.63 -2.61
C ALA A 31 -2.99 -8.25 -1.94
N ILE A 32 -3.81 -7.97 -0.94
CA ILE A 32 -3.84 -6.69 -0.22
C ILE A 32 -3.74 -6.96 1.27
N THR A 33 -2.67 -6.49 1.91
CA THR A 33 -2.51 -6.61 3.35
C THR A 33 -3.23 -5.48 4.09
N GLY A 34 -3.84 -5.77 5.24
CA GLY A 34 -4.65 -4.81 6.00
C GLY A 34 -5.97 -4.46 5.30
N ALA A 35 -6.62 -5.46 4.67
CA ALA A 35 -7.78 -5.26 3.79
C ALA A 35 -9.14 -5.18 4.50
N ALA A 36 -9.19 -5.41 5.82
CA ALA A 36 -10.45 -5.47 6.55
C ALA A 36 -11.14 -4.10 6.70
N GLN A 37 -10.40 -2.98 6.60
CA GLN A 37 -10.94 -1.64 6.81
C GLN A 37 -10.07 -0.53 6.18
N GLY A 38 -10.56 0.70 6.22
CA GLY A 38 -9.81 1.90 5.84
C GLY A 38 -9.31 1.89 4.41
N ILE A 39 -8.03 2.26 4.23
CA ILE A 39 -7.38 2.33 2.91
C ILE A 39 -7.36 0.94 2.24
N GLY A 40 -7.00 -0.12 2.97
CA GLY A 40 -6.93 -1.46 2.41
C GLY A 40 -8.26 -1.96 1.88
N LEU A 41 -9.36 -1.71 2.61
CA LEU A 41 -10.70 -2.05 2.13
C LEU A 41 -11.11 -1.22 0.90
N ALA A 42 -10.79 0.07 0.87
CA ALA A 42 -11.08 0.90 -0.29
C ALA A 42 -10.31 0.43 -1.54
N ILE A 43 -9.04 0.03 -1.37
CA ILE A 43 -8.23 -0.58 -2.42
C ILE A 43 -8.89 -1.88 -2.90
N ALA A 44 -9.25 -2.79 -1.99
CA ALA A 44 -9.90 -4.05 -2.31
C ALA A 44 -11.21 -3.84 -3.10
N THR A 45 -12.03 -2.87 -2.66
CA THR A 45 -13.28 -2.49 -3.33
C THR A 45 -13.04 -2.01 -4.75
N GLN A 46 -12.05 -1.14 -4.96
CA GLN A 46 -11.73 -0.61 -6.28
C GLN A 46 -11.20 -1.70 -7.23
N PHE A 47 -10.33 -2.60 -6.75
CA PHE A 47 -9.85 -3.73 -7.55
C PHE A 47 -10.97 -4.69 -7.93
N ALA A 48 -11.86 -5.03 -6.99
CA ALA A 48 -13.02 -5.88 -7.26
C ALA A 48 -13.96 -5.25 -8.29
N ALA A 49 -14.19 -3.93 -8.22
CA ALA A 49 -14.99 -3.20 -9.20
C ALA A 49 -14.38 -3.22 -10.62
N GLU A 50 -13.07 -3.37 -10.74
CA GLU A 50 -12.37 -3.54 -12.03
C GLU A 50 -12.24 -5.00 -12.47
N GLY A 51 -12.89 -5.94 -11.77
CA GLY A 51 -12.95 -7.36 -12.13
C GLY A 51 -11.75 -8.18 -11.67
N ALA A 52 -10.91 -7.65 -10.78
CA ALA A 52 -9.81 -8.41 -10.20
C ALA A 52 -10.30 -9.44 -9.18
N LYS A 53 -9.56 -10.53 -9.04
CA LYS A 53 -9.72 -11.55 -8.01
C LYS A 53 -8.94 -11.12 -6.78
N VAL A 54 -9.63 -10.69 -5.74
CA VAL A 54 -9.03 -10.07 -4.57
C VAL A 54 -8.79 -11.09 -3.47
N ILE A 55 -7.57 -11.12 -2.93
CA ILE A 55 -7.20 -11.78 -1.67
C ILE A 55 -7.01 -10.68 -0.65
N GLY A 56 -7.98 -10.51 0.24
CA GLY A 56 -7.85 -9.60 1.38
C GLY A 56 -7.17 -10.30 2.55
N ILE A 57 -6.11 -9.69 3.06
CA ILE A 57 -5.29 -10.24 4.15
C ILE A 57 -5.41 -9.34 5.36
N ASP A 58 -5.70 -9.91 6.51
CA ASP A 58 -5.67 -9.22 7.80
C ASP A 58 -5.33 -10.21 8.92
N ARG A 59 -5.04 -9.70 10.10
CA ARG A 59 -4.66 -10.54 11.25
C ARG A 59 -5.74 -11.54 11.60
N PRO A 60 -5.36 -12.76 12.04
CA PRO A 60 -6.31 -13.71 12.59
C PRO A 60 -7.17 -13.09 13.69
N GLY A 61 -8.44 -13.45 13.72
CA GLY A 61 -9.40 -12.93 14.71
C GLY A 61 -10.00 -11.55 14.38
N ASN A 62 -9.72 -10.96 13.21
CA ASN A 62 -10.42 -9.76 12.75
C ASN A 62 -11.74 -10.14 12.05
N PRO A 63 -12.91 -9.96 12.71
CA PRO A 63 -14.20 -10.43 12.17
C PRO A 63 -14.66 -9.62 10.93
N ALA A 64 -14.08 -8.44 10.72
CA ALA A 64 -14.46 -7.60 9.58
C ALA A 64 -13.90 -8.12 8.26
N LEU A 65 -12.83 -8.92 8.26
CA LEU A 65 -12.19 -9.40 7.04
C LEU A 65 -13.11 -10.29 6.21
N GLU A 66 -13.70 -11.30 6.83
CA GLU A 66 -14.60 -12.24 6.15
C GLU A 66 -15.82 -11.52 5.55
N SER A 67 -16.44 -10.64 6.32
CA SER A 67 -17.59 -9.85 5.84
C SER A 67 -17.19 -8.94 4.68
N ALA A 68 -16.04 -8.26 4.77
CA ALA A 68 -15.56 -7.37 3.73
C ALA A 68 -15.27 -8.12 2.43
N MET A 69 -14.55 -9.25 2.51
CA MET A 69 -14.22 -10.03 1.31
C MET A 69 -15.43 -10.72 0.71
N SER A 70 -16.35 -11.23 1.52
CA SER A 70 -17.61 -11.80 1.04
C SER A 70 -18.43 -10.80 0.23
N ALA A 71 -18.53 -9.54 0.69
CA ALA A 71 -19.21 -8.48 -0.02
C ALA A 71 -18.59 -8.12 -1.37
N LEU A 72 -17.30 -8.44 -1.57
CA LEU A 72 -16.56 -8.18 -2.81
C LEU A 72 -16.40 -9.43 -3.70
N ASN A 73 -16.98 -10.56 -3.33
CA ASN A 73 -16.69 -11.87 -3.92
C ASN A 73 -15.18 -12.19 -3.90
N GLY A 74 -14.44 -11.66 -2.92
CA GLY A 74 -13.02 -11.87 -2.71
C GLY A 74 -12.75 -13.01 -1.73
N GLN A 75 -11.49 -13.41 -1.66
CA GLN A 75 -11.00 -14.41 -0.71
C GLN A 75 -10.45 -13.73 0.54
N ALA A 76 -10.95 -14.09 1.71
CA ALA A 76 -10.36 -13.71 2.99
C ALA A 76 -9.19 -14.64 3.33
N LEU A 77 -8.05 -14.08 3.74
CA LEU A 77 -6.90 -14.81 4.25
C LEU A 77 -6.51 -14.24 5.62
N ALA A 78 -6.95 -14.92 6.69
CA ALA A 78 -6.59 -14.56 8.04
C ALA A 78 -5.12 -14.96 8.32
N LEU A 79 -4.21 -13.98 8.26
CA LEU A 79 -2.77 -14.20 8.29
C LEU A 79 -2.06 -13.08 9.05
N ASP A 80 -1.14 -13.43 9.95
CA ASP A 80 -0.15 -12.50 10.45
C ASP A 80 0.99 -12.37 9.44
N ILE A 81 1.11 -11.19 8.81
CA ILE A 81 2.11 -10.94 7.79
C ILE A 81 3.55 -10.95 8.30
N THR A 82 3.76 -10.93 9.62
CA THR A 82 5.09 -11.04 10.25
C THR A 82 5.56 -12.48 10.37
N SER A 83 4.70 -13.46 10.10
CA SER A 83 5.10 -14.88 10.16
C SER A 83 6.00 -15.25 8.99
N ALA A 84 6.93 -16.17 9.23
CA ALA A 84 7.92 -16.60 8.24
C ALA A 84 7.29 -17.30 7.01
N ASP A 85 6.14 -17.92 7.18
CA ASP A 85 5.40 -18.63 6.14
C ASP A 85 4.40 -17.75 5.38
N ALA A 86 4.28 -16.48 5.75
CA ALA A 86 3.33 -15.55 5.12
C ALA A 86 3.43 -15.49 3.58
N PRO A 87 4.62 -15.41 2.96
CA PRO A 87 4.72 -15.43 1.50
C PRO A 87 4.19 -16.73 0.88
N GLN A 88 4.45 -17.86 1.54
CA GLN A 88 3.98 -19.16 1.05
C GLN A 88 2.46 -19.24 1.06
N LEU A 89 1.82 -18.83 2.17
CA LEU A 89 0.37 -18.87 2.32
C LEU A 89 -0.32 -17.93 1.31
N ILE A 90 0.27 -16.77 1.02
CA ILE A 90 -0.24 -15.85 -0.02
C ILE A 90 -0.12 -16.48 -1.41
N ARG A 91 1.01 -17.10 -1.72
CA ARG A 91 1.22 -17.82 -2.98
C ARG A 91 0.20 -18.93 -3.19
N ASP A 92 -0.03 -19.73 -2.15
CA ASP A 92 -0.99 -20.84 -2.20
C ASP A 92 -2.43 -20.35 -2.37
N ALA A 93 -2.78 -19.22 -1.75
CA ALA A 93 -4.07 -18.57 -1.95
C ALA A 93 -4.21 -18.05 -3.39
N ALA A 94 -3.16 -17.43 -3.94
CA ALA A 94 -3.17 -16.93 -5.31
C ALA A 94 -3.31 -18.06 -6.33
N ALA A 95 -2.62 -19.19 -6.13
CA ALA A 95 -2.70 -20.36 -7.00
C ALA A 95 -4.11 -20.97 -7.10
N LYS A 96 -4.92 -20.82 -6.05
CA LYS A 96 -6.33 -21.28 -6.07
C LYS A 96 -7.24 -20.39 -6.93
N LEU A 97 -6.86 -19.14 -7.16
CA LEU A 97 -7.66 -18.17 -7.93
C LEU A 97 -7.21 -18.02 -9.39
N GLY A 98 -5.97 -18.39 -9.69
CA GLY A 98 -5.42 -18.22 -11.05
C GLY A 98 -4.00 -18.76 -11.20
N SER A 99 -3.26 -18.19 -12.15
CA SER A 99 -1.90 -18.63 -12.53
C SER A 99 -0.78 -18.01 -11.68
N GLY A 100 -1.07 -17.54 -10.48
CA GLY A 100 -0.14 -16.85 -9.59
C GLY A 100 -0.62 -15.45 -9.23
N LEU A 101 0.23 -14.71 -8.51
CA LEU A 101 -0.08 -13.35 -8.05
C LEU A 101 0.32 -12.32 -9.12
N ASP A 102 -0.57 -11.39 -9.46
CA ASP A 102 -0.27 -10.28 -10.37
C ASP A 102 0.08 -8.99 -9.63
N VAL A 103 -0.55 -8.73 -8.48
CA VAL A 103 -0.35 -7.50 -7.72
C VAL A 103 -0.21 -7.79 -6.23
N LEU A 104 0.86 -7.28 -5.62
CA LEU A 104 1.05 -7.25 -4.18
C LEU A 104 0.91 -5.81 -3.67
N VAL A 105 -0.08 -5.57 -2.81
CA VAL A 105 -0.27 -4.28 -2.13
C VAL A 105 0.09 -4.42 -0.65
N ASN A 106 1.24 -3.90 -0.26
CA ASN A 106 1.72 -3.85 1.12
C ASN A 106 1.11 -2.63 1.82
N ASN A 107 -0.13 -2.76 2.30
CA ASN A 107 -0.87 -1.69 2.95
C ASN A 107 -0.93 -1.83 4.48
N ALA A 108 -0.86 -3.03 5.03
CA ALA A 108 -0.91 -3.23 6.48
C ALA A 108 0.12 -2.36 7.22
N GLY A 109 -0.28 -1.82 8.35
CA GLY A 109 0.59 -1.00 9.16
C GLY A 109 -0.02 -0.68 10.52
N ILE A 110 0.85 -0.41 11.49
CA ILE A 110 0.47 -0.01 12.84
C ILE A 110 1.24 1.24 13.25
N THR A 111 0.66 2.00 14.16
CA THR A 111 1.35 3.07 14.88
C THR A 111 1.64 2.64 16.32
N ARG A 112 2.79 3.06 16.85
CA ARG A 112 3.23 2.90 18.23
C ARG A 112 3.88 4.21 18.65
N ASP A 113 3.02 5.23 18.80
CA ASP A 113 3.45 6.61 18.93
C ASP A 113 3.97 6.89 20.35
N LYS A 114 5.20 7.38 20.42
CA LYS A 114 5.84 7.84 21.65
C LYS A 114 7.02 8.74 21.29
N ARG A 115 7.32 9.76 22.12
CA ARG A 115 8.56 10.53 21.95
C ARG A 115 9.76 9.58 22.06
N PHE A 116 10.75 9.74 21.21
CA PHE A 116 11.90 8.81 21.08
C PHE A 116 12.56 8.50 22.44
N LYS A 117 12.81 9.52 23.28
CA LYS A 117 13.41 9.36 24.60
C LYS A 117 12.61 8.47 25.58
N ASN A 118 11.32 8.27 25.30
CA ASN A 118 10.40 7.50 26.15
C ASN A 118 9.81 6.31 25.41
N MET A 119 10.33 5.96 24.21
CA MET A 119 9.79 4.88 23.39
C MET A 119 10.23 3.53 23.94
N PRO A 120 9.30 2.65 24.33
CA PRO A 120 9.64 1.31 24.76
C PRO A 120 10.23 0.50 23.59
N PRO A 121 11.19 -0.42 23.87
CA PRO A 121 11.79 -1.25 22.80
C PRO A 121 10.77 -2.09 22.03
N ASP A 122 9.73 -2.60 22.65
CA ASP A 122 8.66 -3.37 22.02
C ASP A 122 7.80 -2.51 21.07
N TYR A 123 7.59 -1.22 21.38
CA TYR A 123 6.94 -0.27 20.46
C TYR A 123 7.78 -0.03 19.20
N TRP A 124 9.10 0.06 19.39
CA TRP A 124 10.04 0.22 18.29
C TRP A 124 10.03 -1.02 17.40
N GLN A 125 10.25 -2.19 18.01
CA GLN A 125 10.37 -3.45 17.28
C GLN A 125 9.06 -3.80 16.54
N SER A 126 7.92 -3.78 17.24
CA SER A 126 6.64 -4.10 16.62
C SER A 126 6.27 -3.17 15.47
N ALA A 127 6.62 -1.88 15.55
CA ALA A 127 6.41 -0.96 14.44
C ALA A 127 7.28 -1.31 13.23
N LEU A 128 8.55 -1.68 13.44
CA LEU A 128 9.44 -2.11 12.35
C LEU A 128 9.00 -3.45 11.75
N ASP A 129 8.62 -4.42 12.58
CA ASP A 129 8.23 -5.74 12.10
C ASP A 129 7.05 -5.67 11.15
N VAL A 130 6.00 -4.93 11.51
CA VAL A 130 4.80 -4.83 10.69
C VAL A 130 4.95 -3.86 9.52
N ASN A 131 5.60 -2.68 9.74
CA ASN A 131 5.63 -1.65 8.70
C ASN A 131 6.81 -1.73 7.74
N LEU A 132 7.85 -2.53 8.05
CA LEU A 132 9.06 -2.64 7.25
C LEU A 132 9.46 -4.09 6.96
N HIS A 133 9.73 -4.89 8.02
CA HIS A 133 10.29 -6.23 7.82
C HIS A 133 9.31 -7.15 7.09
N ALA A 134 8.03 -7.15 7.46
CA ALA A 134 7.02 -7.95 6.79
C ALA A 134 6.80 -7.51 5.32
N PRO A 135 6.57 -6.23 4.98
CA PRO A 135 6.50 -5.80 3.57
C PRO A 135 7.75 -6.13 2.75
N TYR A 136 8.95 -6.01 3.34
CA TYR A 136 10.18 -6.38 2.67
C TYR A 136 10.23 -7.89 2.37
N HIS A 137 9.98 -8.72 3.40
CA HIS A 137 9.98 -10.17 3.26
C HIS A 137 8.95 -10.67 2.23
N LEU A 138 7.73 -10.13 2.27
CA LEU A 138 6.69 -10.44 1.28
C LEU A 138 7.13 -10.05 -0.14
N ALA A 139 7.63 -8.82 -0.33
CA ALA A 139 8.03 -8.32 -1.63
C ALA A 139 9.21 -9.11 -2.21
N GLU A 140 10.26 -9.36 -1.41
CA GLU A 140 11.45 -10.10 -1.83
C GLU A 140 11.10 -11.55 -2.20
N THR A 141 10.41 -12.25 -1.31
CA THR A 141 10.12 -13.68 -1.50
C THR A 141 9.13 -13.92 -2.64
N LEU A 142 8.05 -13.13 -2.71
CA LEU A 142 7.06 -13.28 -3.78
C LEU A 142 7.60 -12.81 -5.14
N ALA A 143 8.47 -11.82 -5.18
CA ALA A 143 9.14 -11.43 -6.42
C ALA A 143 10.04 -12.54 -6.97
N GLN A 144 10.69 -13.31 -6.11
CA GLN A 144 11.50 -14.45 -6.53
C GLN A 144 10.65 -15.64 -6.99
N ASN A 145 9.57 -15.93 -6.26
CA ASN A 145 8.75 -17.12 -6.49
C ASN A 145 7.29 -16.88 -6.05
N GLY A 146 6.44 -16.40 -6.95
CA GLY A 146 5.01 -16.23 -6.65
C GLY A 146 4.35 -15.10 -7.43
N LEU A 147 5.07 -14.02 -7.69
CA LEU A 147 4.58 -12.91 -8.51
C LEU A 147 4.83 -13.21 -10.00
N ASN A 148 3.82 -13.00 -10.83
CA ASN A 148 3.89 -13.15 -12.27
C ASN A 148 4.82 -12.10 -12.92
N ASP A 149 5.33 -12.39 -14.12
CA ASP A 149 5.97 -11.38 -14.95
C ASP A 149 4.97 -10.26 -15.27
N GLU A 150 5.48 -9.06 -15.47
CA GLU A 150 4.66 -7.83 -15.56
C GLU A 150 3.82 -7.55 -14.31
N GLY A 151 4.18 -8.15 -13.18
CA GLY A 151 3.52 -7.94 -11.89
C GLY A 151 3.73 -6.55 -11.30
N ARG A 152 3.07 -6.30 -10.19
CA ARG A 152 3.11 -5.00 -9.49
C ARG A 152 3.38 -5.20 -8.00
N ILE A 153 4.30 -4.44 -7.46
CA ILE A 153 4.53 -4.31 -6.02
C ILE A 153 4.25 -2.86 -5.64
N ILE A 154 3.33 -2.66 -4.72
CA ILE A 154 2.94 -1.32 -4.26
C ILE A 154 3.07 -1.26 -2.75
N PHE A 155 3.90 -0.34 -2.26
CA PHE A 155 4.07 -0.09 -0.83
C PHE A 155 3.26 1.12 -0.38
N LEU A 156 2.50 0.99 0.72
CA LEU A 156 1.90 2.13 1.39
C LEU A 156 2.91 2.72 2.38
N SER A 157 3.59 3.76 1.92
CA SER A 157 4.42 4.63 2.74
C SER A 157 3.56 5.66 3.51
N SER A 158 4.03 6.86 3.73
CA SER A 158 3.33 7.97 4.38
C SER A 158 4.11 9.28 4.15
N ILE A 159 3.43 10.43 4.23
CA ILE A 159 4.13 11.71 4.34
C ILE A 159 5.03 11.77 5.59
N SER A 160 4.70 11.01 6.65
CA SER A 160 5.59 10.86 7.81
C SER A 160 6.91 10.18 7.46
N GLY A 161 6.95 9.31 6.45
CA GLY A 161 8.18 8.73 5.92
C GLY A 161 9.03 9.72 5.13
N ILE A 162 8.43 10.77 4.58
CA ILE A 162 9.13 11.81 3.81
C ILE A 162 9.68 12.91 4.75
N ALA A 163 8.87 13.38 5.68
CA ALA A 163 9.15 14.58 6.46
C ALA A 163 9.39 14.31 7.95
N GLY A 164 9.18 13.07 8.41
CA GLY A 164 9.11 12.77 9.82
C GLY A 164 7.79 13.23 10.46
N ASN A 165 7.55 12.77 11.69
CA ASN A 165 6.46 13.27 12.53
C ASN A 165 6.83 13.12 14.00
N ALA A 166 6.58 14.16 14.81
CA ALA A 166 6.90 14.16 16.22
C ALA A 166 6.17 13.02 16.96
N GLY A 167 6.93 12.19 17.68
CA GLY A 167 6.39 11.02 18.38
C GLY A 167 6.24 9.76 17.53
N GLN A 168 6.60 9.79 16.25
CA GLN A 168 6.48 8.68 15.30
C GLN A 168 7.84 8.27 14.71
N SER A 169 8.93 8.36 15.44
CA SER A 169 10.27 8.06 14.91
C SER A 169 10.39 6.63 14.36
N ASN A 170 9.80 5.62 15.02
CA ASN A 170 9.72 4.24 14.56
C ASN A 170 8.88 4.09 13.27
N TYR A 171 7.71 4.68 13.24
CA TYR A 171 6.82 4.66 12.07
C TYR A 171 7.41 5.42 10.89
N ALA A 172 7.94 6.63 11.13
CA ALA A 172 8.56 7.46 10.11
C ALA A 172 9.78 6.75 9.49
N LEU A 173 10.64 6.13 10.30
CA LEU A 173 11.76 5.32 9.83
C LEU A 173 11.28 4.17 8.95
N ALA A 174 10.30 3.38 9.40
CA ALA A 174 9.80 2.25 8.62
C ALA A 174 9.19 2.71 7.28
N LYS A 175 8.40 3.78 7.30
CA LYS A 175 7.77 4.31 6.07
C LYS A 175 8.76 5.00 5.13
N SER A 176 9.84 5.59 5.65
CA SER A 176 10.96 6.10 4.85
C SER A 176 11.76 4.94 4.22
N ALA A 177 12.00 3.87 4.97
CA ALA A 177 12.68 2.70 4.46
C ALA A 177 11.93 2.04 3.28
N LEU A 178 10.59 2.04 3.28
CA LEU A 178 9.80 1.57 2.13
C LEU A 178 10.04 2.42 0.86
N ILE A 179 10.30 3.72 1.00
CA ILE A 179 10.69 4.58 -0.11
C ILE A 179 12.04 4.15 -0.67
N GLY A 180 13.04 3.96 0.20
CA GLY A 180 14.35 3.45 -0.21
C GLY A 180 14.27 2.06 -0.84
N LEU A 181 13.46 1.18 -0.28
CA LEU A 181 13.21 -0.17 -0.82
C LEU A 181 12.57 -0.11 -2.22
N THR A 182 11.64 0.80 -2.44
CA THR A 182 11.05 1.03 -3.77
C THR A 182 12.11 1.36 -4.81
N HIS A 183 13.01 2.29 -4.49
CA HIS A 183 14.10 2.69 -5.38
C HIS A 183 15.10 1.54 -5.63
N ALA A 184 15.38 0.72 -4.61
CA ALA A 184 16.32 -0.39 -4.73
C ALA A 184 15.76 -1.58 -5.51
N LEU A 185 14.48 -1.93 -5.32
CA LEU A 185 13.86 -3.08 -5.96
C LEU A 185 13.45 -2.82 -7.41
N ALA A 186 13.04 -1.60 -7.77
CA ALA A 186 12.55 -1.31 -9.10
C ALA A 186 13.55 -1.66 -10.23
N PRO A 187 14.84 -1.27 -10.16
CA PRO A 187 15.83 -1.70 -11.15
C PRO A 187 16.05 -3.22 -11.17
N ALA A 188 16.05 -3.87 -9.99
CA ALA A 188 16.27 -5.31 -9.87
C ALA A 188 15.16 -6.17 -10.52
N MET A 189 13.95 -5.60 -10.64
CA MET A 189 12.78 -6.29 -11.19
C MET A 189 12.56 -6.03 -12.69
N GLN A 190 13.39 -5.21 -13.32
CA GLN A 190 13.21 -4.76 -14.71
C GLN A 190 13.16 -5.90 -15.72
N ASN A 191 13.98 -6.94 -15.57
CA ASN A 191 14.03 -8.08 -16.49
C ASN A 191 12.70 -8.83 -16.58
N ARG A 192 11.92 -8.83 -15.49
CA ARG A 192 10.58 -9.43 -15.43
C ARG A 192 9.47 -8.40 -15.67
N ARG A 193 9.81 -7.16 -15.98
CA ARG A 193 8.87 -6.04 -16.15
C ARG A 193 7.92 -5.83 -14.95
N ILE A 194 8.36 -6.24 -13.77
CA ILE A 194 7.64 -5.98 -12.52
C ILE A 194 7.91 -4.52 -12.14
N THR A 195 6.85 -3.74 -11.92
CA THR A 195 7.00 -2.38 -11.40
C THR A 195 6.90 -2.36 -9.88
N VAL A 196 7.71 -1.53 -9.25
CA VAL A 196 7.72 -1.33 -7.80
C VAL A 196 7.53 0.14 -7.52
N ASN A 197 6.46 0.51 -6.81
CA ASN A 197 6.16 1.90 -6.49
C ASN A 197 5.72 2.03 -5.02
N ALA A 198 5.91 3.22 -4.46
CA ALA A 198 5.37 3.60 -3.16
C ALA A 198 4.27 4.65 -3.31
N VAL A 199 3.24 4.54 -2.51
CA VAL A 199 2.23 5.58 -2.33
C VAL A 199 2.42 6.17 -0.94
N ALA A 200 2.48 7.49 -0.84
CA ALA A 200 2.65 8.22 0.42
C ALA A 200 1.40 9.05 0.75
N PRO A 201 0.41 8.47 1.45
CA PRO A 201 -0.78 9.20 1.87
C PRO A 201 -0.43 10.33 2.85
N GLY A 202 -1.17 11.43 2.74
CA GLY A 202 -1.24 12.47 3.76
C GLY A 202 -2.22 12.11 4.88
N PHE A 203 -2.93 13.13 5.37
CA PHE A 203 -4.01 12.91 6.31
C PHE A 203 -5.23 12.35 5.58
N ILE A 204 -5.52 11.06 5.80
CA ILE A 204 -6.65 10.33 5.22
C ILE A 204 -7.67 10.00 6.31
N GLU A 205 -8.94 10.27 6.06
CA GLU A 205 -10.05 9.97 6.97
C GLU A 205 -10.28 8.47 7.04
N THR A 206 -9.84 7.84 8.11
CA THR A 206 -9.93 6.39 8.35
C THR A 206 -10.30 6.11 9.80
N PRO A 207 -10.72 4.87 10.16
CA PRO A 207 -10.88 4.50 11.56
C PRO A 207 -9.64 4.77 12.42
N MET A 208 -8.43 4.60 11.85
CA MET A 208 -7.16 4.89 12.54
C MET A 208 -7.03 6.38 12.88
N THR A 209 -7.32 7.27 11.95
CA THR A 209 -7.23 8.72 12.15
C THR A 209 -8.41 9.28 12.96
N ALA A 210 -9.55 8.59 12.98
CA ALA A 210 -10.70 8.95 13.80
C ALA A 210 -10.39 8.91 15.31
N ALA A 211 -9.42 8.11 15.73
CA ALA A 211 -8.94 8.04 17.11
C ALA A 211 -8.12 9.27 17.54
N ILE A 212 -7.68 10.11 16.59
CA ILE A 212 -6.91 11.35 16.88
C ILE A 212 -7.87 12.42 17.44
N PRO A 213 -7.47 13.19 18.47
CA PRO A 213 -8.29 14.28 19.01
C PRO A 213 -8.76 15.27 17.93
N PHE A 214 -10.00 15.72 18.02
CA PHE A 214 -10.67 16.57 17.01
C PHE A 214 -9.83 17.79 16.58
N MET A 215 -9.27 18.54 17.53
CA MET A 215 -8.47 19.74 17.23
C MET A 215 -7.22 19.41 16.38
N ILE A 216 -6.57 18.29 16.66
CA ILE A 216 -5.39 17.84 15.88
C ILE A 216 -5.80 17.45 14.48
N ARG A 217 -6.94 16.77 14.31
CA ARG A 217 -7.48 16.44 12.97
C ARG A 217 -7.81 17.69 12.15
N GLU A 218 -8.42 18.70 12.78
CA GLU A 218 -8.72 19.97 12.09
C GLU A 218 -7.45 20.69 11.61
N VAL A 219 -6.40 20.70 12.43
CA VAL A 219 -5.10 21.22 12.02
C VAL A 219 -4.53 20.40 10.85
N ALA A 220 -4.55 19.06 10.96
CA ALA A 220 -4.03 18.18 9.90
C ALA A 220 -4.75 18.36 8.56
N ARG A 221 -6.08 18.59 8.58
CA ARG A 221 -6.88 18.89 7.37
C ARG A 221 -6.45 20.18 6.69
N ARG A 222 -6.04 21.19 7.46
CA ARG A 222 -5.67 22.52 6.94
C ARG A 222 -4.22 22.62 6.45
N PHE A 223 -3.39 21.60 6.70
CA PHE A 223 -1.98 21.61 6.25
C PHE A 223 -1.78 21.29 4.77
N ASN A 224 -2.84 21.03 4.02
CA ASN A 224 -2.76 20.85 2.56
C ASN A 224 -3.51 21.95 1.80
N ALA A 225 -3.18 22.12 0.52
CA ALA A 225 -3.75 23.18 -0.31
C ALA A 225 -5.27 23.06 -0.51
N LEU A 226 -5.84 21.88 -0.32
CA LEU A 226 -7.28 21.63 -0.45
C LEU A 226 -8.04 21.88 0.86
N ALA A 227 -7.33 22.14 1.97
CA ALA A 227 -7.87 22.39 3.31
C ALA A 227 -8.89 21.33 3.80
N GLN A 228 -8.68 20.06 3.42
CA GLN A 228 -9.56 18.94 3.78
C GLN A 228 -8.76 17.64 4.01
N GLY A 229 -9.37 16.64 4.66
CA GLY A 229 -8.84 15.29 4.72
C GLY A 229 -9.02 14.58 3.37
N GLY A 230 -8.06 13.74 2.99
CA GLY A 230 -8.25 12.80 1.88
C GLY A 230 -9.16 11.66 2.28
N LEU A 231 -9.77 11.02 1.30
CA LEU A 231 -10.58 9.82 1.50
C LEU A 231 -9.75 8.56 1.19
N PRO A 232 -10.07 7.41 1.77
CA PRO A 232 -9.47 6.13 1.38
C PRO A 232 -9.53 5.87 -0.13
N GLN A 233 -10.58 6.32 -0.79
CA GLN A 233 -10.79 6.22 -2.24
C GLN A 233 -9.74 6.98 -3.04
N ASP A 234 -9.26 8.14 -2.57
CA ASP A 234 -8.19 8.89 -3.25
C ASP A 234 -6.91 8.06 -3.36
N VAL A 235 -6.62 7.29 -2.31
CA VAL A 235 -5.47 6.37 -2.29
C VAL A 235 -5.73 5.16 -3.19
N ALA A 236 -6.94 4.59 -3.11
CA ALA A 236 -7.34 3.42 -3.88
C ALA A 236 -7.27 3.69 -5.39
N GLU A 237 -7.69 4.86 -5.86
CA GLU A 237 -7.60 5.26 -7.27
C GLU A 237 -6.15 5.24 -7.78
N LEU A 238 -5.20 5.79 -7.02
CA LEU A 238 -3.80 5.77 -7.41
C LEU A 238 -3.21 4.36 -7.39
N VAL A 239 -3.47 3.57 -6.34
CA VAL A 239 -2.98 2.19 -6.23
C VAL A 239 -3.50 1.36 -7.39
N THR A 240 -4.79 1.47 -7.71
CA THR A 240 -5.40 0.76 -8.84
C THR A 240 -4.83 1.23 -10.18
N PHE A 241 -4.62 2.54 -10.38
CA PHE A 241 -3.94 3.06 -11.57
C PHE A 241 -2.54 2.46 -11.73
N LEU A 242 -1.72 2.43 -10.67
CA LEU A 242 -0.36 1.87 -10.70
C LEU A 242 -0.35 0.36 -11.00
N ALA A 243 -1.44 -0.34 -10.70
CA ALA A 243 -1.59 -1.76 -11.00
C ALA A 243 -1.93 -2.04 -12.47
N ARG A 244 -2.48 -1.08 -13.20
CA ARG A 244 -2.89 -1.26 -14.59
C ARG A 244 -1.70 -1.42 -15.55
N PRO A 245 -1.87 -2.13 -16.66
CA PRO A 245 -0.83 -2.25 -17.71
C PRO A 245 -0.37 -0.89 -18.23
N GLU A 246 -1.27 0.10 -18.31
CA GLU A 246 -0.98 1.47 -18.76
C GLU A 246 0.03 2.20 -17.87
N ALA A 247 0.10 1.85 -16.60
CA ALA A 247 1.09 2.38 -15.67
C ALA A 247 2.45 1.66 -15.72
N GLY A 248 2.62 0.67 -16.61
CA GLY A 248 3.85 -0.12 -16.72
C GLY A 248 5.14 0.67 -16.98
N GLY A 249 5.05 1.94 -17.37
CA GLY A 249 6.20 2.84 -17.49
C GLY A 249 6.59 3.55 -16.19
N VAL A 250 5.78 3.45 -15.13
CA VAL A 250 6.03 4.07 -13.81
C VAL A 250 6.60 3.01 -12.88
N SER A 251 7.87 3.13 -12.52
CA SER A 251 8.54 2.21 -11.58
C SER A 251 9.65 2.92 -10.83
N GLY A 252 9.81 2.64 -9.56
CA GLY A 252 10.76 3.29 -8.67
C GLY A 252 10.24 4.61 -8.08
N GLU A 253 8.97 4.96 -8.28
CA GLU A 253 8.42 6.24 -7.88
C GLU A 253 7.75 6.19 -6.50
N THR A 254 7.81 7.33 -5.81
CA THR A 254 7.04 7.57 -4.59
C THR A 254 6.04 8.69 -4.86
N ILE A 255 4.76 8.34 -4.95
CA ILE A 255 3.71 9.29 -5.30
C ILE A 255 2.88 9.65 -4.06
N ARG A 256 2.76 10.94 -3.80
CA ARG A 256 2.01 11.46 -2.64
C ARG A 256 0.52 11.57 -2.97
N VAL A 257 -0.31 11.13 -2.05
CA VAL A 257 -1.77 11.37 -2.04
C VAL A 257 -2.08 12.24 -0.83
N CYS A 258 -1.82 13.53 -0.93
CA CYS A 258 -1.79 14.41 0.24
C CYS A 258 -2.39 15.81 0.01
N GLY A 259 -3.02 16.06 -1.15
CA GLY A 259 -3.61 17.36 -1.47
C GLY A 259 -2.60 18.51 -1.47
N LEU A 260 -1.35 18.24 -1.90
CA LEU A 260 -0.23 19.20 -1.84
C LEU A 260 0.02 19.66 -0.39
N ASN A 261 0.21 18.71 0.51
CA ASN A 261 0.54 19.01 1.91
C ASN A 261 1.86 19.80 2.01
N GLN A 262 1.88 20.83 2.86
CA GLN A 262 3.05 21.69 3.06
C GLN A 262 4.24 20.95 3.70
N ILE A 263 3.97 19.90 4.46
CA ILE A 263 5.00 19.06 5.09
C ILE A 263 5.58 18.11 4.04
N GLY A 264 6.90 18.09 3.90
CA GLY A 264 7.62 17.19 2.98
C GLY A 264 7.61 17.63 1.51
N ARG A 265 7.58 18.92 1.27
CA ARG A 265 7.83 19.51 -0.06
C ARG A 265 9.30 19.45 -0.41
#